data_1a4922fd0524c6da72b52f4b9c7415e3
#
_entry.id   1a4922fd0524c6da72b52f4b9c7415e3
#
_cell.length_a   1.000
_cell.length_b   1.000
_cell.length_c   1.000
_cell.angle_alpha   90.00
_cell.angle_beta   90.00
_cell.angle_gamma   90.00
#
_symmetry.space_group_name_H-M   'P 1'
#
loop_
_entity.id
_entity.type
_entity.pdbx_description
1 polymer ?
#
loop_
_entity_poly.entity_id
_entity_poly.type
_entity_poly.pdbx_seq_one_letter_code
_entity_poly.pdbx_strand_id
1 'polypeptide(L)'
;MKNEVKHTAHSSYRCEYHLVFAPKYRRKIIYKELRRDIIEIIKKLCKEMKVEIIEGEACPDHIHLLVSIPPYMSIAQFVGTLKSKSALMIFDRHANLKYKYGNRNFWCRGYFVDTVGKNEKMIQEYIRNQLEEDLASDQISLKEYMDPFTGSKKK
;
A
#
# COMPACT_ATOMS: atom_id res chain seq x y z
N MET A 1 -7.13 7.74 -11.38
CA MET A 1 -6.91 7.21 -10.00
C MET A 1 -8.08 7.53 -9.12
N LYS A 2 -8.63 6.53 -8.51
CA LYS A 2 -9.71 6.74 -7.55
C LYS A 2 -9.09 7.09 -6.20
N ASN A 3 -9.20 8.33 -5.82
CA ASN A 3 -8.74 8.80 -4.50
C ASN A 3 -9.94 8.81 -3.53
N GLU A 4 -10.57 7.66 -3.40
CA GLU A 4 -11.77 7.49 -2.60
C GLU A 4 -11.43 7.30 -1.12
N VAL A 5 -12.25 7.91 -0.27
CA VAL A 5 -12.19 7.65 1.18
C VAL A 5 -12.77 6.27 1.47
N LYS A 6 -12.03 5.46 2.19
CA LYS A 6 -12.46 4.16 2.66
C LYS A 6 -12.89 4.25 4.13
N HIS A 7 -13.64 3.28 4.58
CA HIS A 7 -14.18 3.26 5.93
C HIS A 7 -13.96 1.91 6.60
N THR A 8 -13.57 1.96 7.87
CA THR A 8 -13.71 0.85 8.81
C THR A 8 -14.88 1.16 9.74
N ALA A 9 -15.15 0.32 10.75
CA ALA A 9 -16.24 0.55 11.70
C ALA A 9 -16.11 1.90 12.42
N HIS A 10 -14.88 2.36 12.66
CA HIS A 10 -14.61 3.57 13.46
C HIS A 10 -13.66 4.55 12.80
N SER A 11 -13.24 4.31 11.56
CA SER A 11 -12.23 5.14 10.89
C SER A 11 -12.55 5.38 9.44
N SER A 12 -12.11 6.52 8.94
CA SER A 12 -12.07 6.84 7.51
C SER A 12 -10.61 6.97 7.09
N TYR A 13 -10.26 6.44 5.93
CA TYR A 13 -8.85 6.45 5.50
C TYR A 13 -8.68 6.56 3.99
N ARG A 14 -7.52 7.06 3.60
CA ARG A 14 -6.97 7.03 2.25
C ARG A 14 -5.52 6.62 2.34
N CYS A 15 -5.29 5.32 2.48
CA CYS A 15 -3.94 4.78 2.61
C CYS A 15 -3.57 4.08 1.31
N GLU A 16 -3.19 4.86 0.32
CA GLU A 16 -2.84 4.38 -1.00
C GLU A 16 -1.34 4.41 -1.22
N TYR A 17 -0.81 3.35 -1.82
CA TYR A 17 0.62 3.18 -2.02
C TYR A 17 0.92 2.58 -3.39
N HIS A 18 2.00 3.07 -3.99
CA HIS A 18 2.66 2.39 -5.10
C HIS A 18 3.65 1.39 -4.54
N LEU A 19 3.53 0.15 -4.97
CA LEU A 19 4.43 -0.94 -4.57
C LEU A 19 5.07 -1.53 -5.80
N VAL A 20 6.38 -1.77 -5.73
CA VAL A 20 7.11 -2.50 -6.76
C VAL A 20 7.93 -3.58 -6.10
N PHE A 21 7.78 -4.80 -6.57
CA PHE A 21 8.61 -5.92 -6.13
C PHE A 21 8.91 -6.86 -7.31
N ALA A 22 9.97 -7.61 -7.19
CA ALA A 22 10.53 -8.33 -8.32
C ALA A 22 10.84 -9.78 -7.97
N PRO A 23 10.83 -10.68 -8.98
CA PRO A 23 11.36 -12.03 -8.81
C PRO A 23 12.83 -11.99 -8.38
N LYS A 24 13.26 -13.06 -7.72
CA LYS A 24 14.65 -13.24 -7.28
C LYS A 24 15.60 -13.05 -8.46
N TYR A 25 16.64 -12.25 -8.27
CA TYR A 25 17.60 -11.85 -9.29
C TYR A 25 17.00 -11.02 -10.43
N ARG A 26 15.79 -10.49 -10.26
CA ARG A 26 15.07 -9.71 -11.28
C ARG A 26 15.01 -10.42 -12.63
N ARG A 27 14.82 -11.72 -12.60
CA ARG A 27 14.72 -12.51 -13.84
C ARG A 27 13.46 -12.15 -14.62
N LYS A 28 13.60 -12.06 -15.93
CA LYS A 28 12.47 -11.80 -16.82
C LYS A 28 11.75 -13.11 -17.11
N ILE A 29 10.90 -13.54 -16.20
CA ILE A 29 10.19 -14.84 -16.28
C ILE A 29 8.67 -14.69 -16.23
N ILE A 30 8.16 -13.50 -15.97
CA ILE A 30 6.71 -13.28 -15.82
C ILE A 30 6.08 -13.11 -17.20
N TYR A 31 5.76 -14.25 -17.81
CA TYR A 31 5.15 -14.32 -19.13
C TYR A 31 4.01 -15.33 -19.16
N LYS A 32 3.12 -15.18 -20.10
CA LYS A 32 2.09 -16.17 -20.47
C LYS A 32 1.33 -16.75 -19.26
N GLU A 33 1.40 -18.05 -19.06
CA GLU A 33 0.67 -18.77 -18.02
C GLU A 33 1.13 -18.37 -16.61
N LEU A 34 2.43 -18.25 -16.39
CA LEU A 34 2.97 -17.80 -15.11
C LEU A 34 2.50 -16.38 -14.77
N ARG A 35 2.48 -15.50 -15.74
CA ARG A 35 1.97 -14.13 -15.55
C ARG A 35 0.50 -14.16 -15.13
N ARG A 36 -0.31 -14.94 -15.80
CA ARG A 36 -1.74 -15.11 -15.50
C ARG A 36 -1.96 -15.61 -14.09
N ASP A 37 -1.21 -16.64 -13.71
CA ASP A 37 -1.30 -17.24 -12.37
C ASP A 37 -0.86 -16.26 -11.29
N ILE A 38 0.21 -15.54 -11.50
CA ILE A 38 0.69 -14.53 -10.55
C ILE A 38 -0.37 -13.43 -10.33
N ILE A 39 -0.97 -12.92 -11.40
CA ILE A 39 -2.03 -11.91 -11.31
C ILE A 39 -3.21 -12.45 -10.51
N GLU A 40 -3.65 -13.65 -10.82
CA GLU A 40 -4.77 -14.32 -10.15
C GLU A 40 -4.49 -14.53 -8.66
N ILE A 41 -3.30 -15.02 -8.33
CA ILE A 41 -2.86 -15.25 -6.95
C ILE A 41 -2.82 -13.93 -6.16
N ILE A 42 -2.23 -12.89 -6.73
CA ILE A 42 -2.14 -11.58 -6.08
C ILE A 42 -3.54 -11.01 -5.82
N LYS A 43 -4.43 -11.07 -6.80
CA LYS A 43 -5.82 -10.62 -6.63
C LYS A 43 -6.52 -11.36 -5.50
N LYS A 44 -6.36 -12.68 -5.43
CA LYS A 44 -6.97 -13.50 -4.39
C LYS A 44 -6.45 -13.12 -3.01
N LEU A 45 -5.13 -13.02 -2.85
CA LEU A 45 -4.50 -12.70 -1.57
C LEU A 45 -4.86 -11.30 -1.09
N CYS A 46 -4.88 -10.32 -1.98
CA CYS A 46 -5.29 -8.96 -1.64
C CYS A 46 -6.74 -8.92 -1.17
N LYS A 47 -7.63 -9.64 -1.85
CA LYS A 47 -9.02 -9.74 -1.44
C LYS A 47 -9.16 -10.35 -0.04
N GLU A 48 -8.42 -11.41 0.25
CA GLU A 48 -8.42 -12.06 1.58
C GLU A 48 -7.93 -11.11 2.68
N MET A 49 -6.95 -10.27 2.36
CA MET A 49 -6.40 -9.28 3.30
C MET A 49 -7.18 -7.96 3.33
N LYS A 50 -8.28 -7.87 2.58
CA LYS A 50 -9.10 -6.66 2.46
C LYS A 50 -8.32 -5.46 1.93
N VAL A 51 -7.33 -5.73 1.09
CA VAL A 51 -6.55 -4.72 0.38
C VAL A 51 -7.12 -4.56 -1.02
N GLU A 52 -7.52 -3.34 -1.36
CA GLU A 52 -8.03 -3.05 -2.70
C GLU A 52 -6.88 -2.80 -3.67
N ILE A 53 -6.91 -3.48 -4.81
CA ILE A 53 -6.02 -3.18 -5.93
C ILE A 53 -6.72 -2.14 -6.79
N ILE A 54 -6.19 -0.92 -6.81
CA ILE A 54 -6.73 0.17 -7.62
C ILE A 54 -6.25 0.01 -9.05
N GLU A 55 -4.98 -0.34 -9.21
CA GLU A 55 -4.34 -0.54 -10.49
C GLU A 55 -3.18 -1.50 -10.32
N GLY A 56 -2.84 -2.26 -11.34
CA GLY A 56 -1.71 -3.16 -11.27
C GLY A 56 -1.21 -3.56 -12.63
N GLU A 57 0.07 -3.89 -12.70
CA GLU A 57 0.71 -4.37 -13.91
C GLU A 57 1.75 -5.43 -13.55
N ALA A 58 1.72 -6.53 -14.28
CA ALA A 58 2.73 -7.57 -14.17
C ALA A 58 3.67 -7.46 -15.37
N CYS A 59 4.84 -6.89 -15.12
CA CYS A 59 5.90 -6.77 -16.11
C CYS A 59 6.79 -8.01 -16.08
N PRO A 60 7.59 -8.26 -17.14
CA PRO A 60 8.40 -9.48 -17.17
C PRO A 60 9.33 -9.69 -15.97
N ASP A 61 9.85 -8.61 -15.38
CA ASP A 61 10.82 -8.67 -14.29
C ASP A 61 10.36 -7.99 -12.99
N HIS A 62 9.11 -7.53 -12.94
CA HIS A 62 8.58 -6.91 -11.71
C HIS A 62 7.05 -6.83 -11.71
N ILE A 63 6.52 -6.65 -10.53
CA ILE A 63 5.10 -6.37 -10.30
C ILE A 63 4.97 -4.94 -9.80
N HIS A 64 4.06 -4.20 -10.38
CA HIS A 64 3.73 -2.84 -9.98
C HIS A 64 2.26 -2.80 -9.54
N LEU A 65 2.02 -2.38 -8.31
CA LEU A 65 0.66 -2.30 -7.75
C LEU A 65 0.39 -0.92 -7.17
N LEU A 66 -0.80 -0.43 -7.42
CA LEU A 66 -1.38 0.68 -6.67
C LEU A 66 -2.47 0.10 -5.79
N VAL A 67 -2.27 0.16 -4.48
CA VAL A 67 -3.15 -0.50 -3.50
C VAL A 67 -3.65 0.46 -2.43
N SER A 68 -4.85 0.17 -1.91
CA SER A 68 -5.39 0.81 -0.71
C SER A 68 -5.32 -0.20 0.42
N ILE A 69 -4.53 0.13 1.45
CA ILE A 69 -4.28 -0.75 2.60
C ILE A 69 -5.05 -0.25 3.81
N PRO A 70 -5.80 -1.12 4.53
CA PRO A 70 -6.49 -0.70 5.74
C PRO A 70 -5.52 -0.15 6.81
N PRO A 71 -5.93 0.82 7.63
CA PRO A 71 -5.03 1.48 8.58
C PRO A 71 -4.51 0.56 9.71
N TYR A 72 -5.17 -0.57 9.95
CA TYR A 72 -4.74 -1.54 10.95
C TYR A 72 -3.62 -2.46 10.46
N MET A 73 -3.24 -2.38 9.18
CA MET A 73 -2.24 -3.24 8.58
C MET A 73 -1.03 -2.42 8.14
N SER A 74 0.17 -2.81 8.56
CA SER A 74 1.39 -2.16 8.10
C SER A 74 1.73 -2.58 6.67
N ILE A 75 2.46 -1.73 5.97
CA ILE A 75 2.96 -2.06 4.63
C ILE A 75 3.84 -3.30 4.68
N ALA A 76 4.73 -3.38 5.67
CA ALA A 76 5.63 -4.53 5.83
C ALA A 76 4.87 -5.82 6.05
N GLN A 77 3.83 -5.80 6.86
CA GLN A 77 2.97 -6.95 7.10
C GLN A 77 2.25 -7.39 5.83
N PHE A 78 1.70 -6.44 5.10
CA PHE A 78 1.02 -6.73 3.83
C PHE A 78 1.97 -7.35 2.82
N VAL A 79 3.11 -6.69 2.55
CA VAL A 79 4.07 -7.16 1.54
C VAL A 79 4.69 -8.49 1.95
N GLY A 80 5.02 -8.66 3.24
CA GLY A 80 5.57 -9.92 3.75
C GLY A 80 4.60 -11.09 3.55
N THR A 81 3.34 -10.91 3.90
CA THR A 81 2.30 -11.92 3.69
C THR A 81 2.06 -12.19 2.21
N LEU A 82 1.97 -11.14 1.40
CA LEU A 82 1.76 -11.27 -0.04
C LEU A 82 2.89 -12.07 -0.70
N LYS A 83 4.13 -11.75 -0.39
CA LYS A 83 5.29 -12.45 -0.95
C LYS A 83 5.37 -13.90 -0.50
N SER A 84 5.22 -14.17 0.79
CA SER A 84 5.37 -15.52 1.32
C SER A 84 4.27 -16.45 0.83
N LYS A 85 3.02 -16.02 0.88
CA LYS A 85 1.89 -16.84 0.43
C LYS A 85 1.87 -16.99 -1.09
N SER A 86 2.15 -15.92 -1.84
CA SER A 86 2.19 -16.02 -3.30
C SER A 86 3.31 -16.93 -3.77
N ALA A 87 4.49 -16.90 -3.13
CA ALA A 87 5.59 -17.79 -3.48
C ALA A 87 5.19 -19.26 -3.35
N LEU A 88 4.53 -19.62 -2.24
CA LEU A 88 4.05 -20.98 -2.03
C LEU A 88 3.04 -21.38 -3.11
N MET A 89 2.10 -20.53 -3.44
CA MET A 89 1.08 -20.81 -4.45
C MET A 89 1.68 -20.90 -5.85
N ILE A 90 2.64 -20.05 -6.17
CA ILE A 90 3.37 -20.08 -7.45
C ILE A 90 4.12 -21.41 -7.59
N PHE A 91 4.86 -21.81 -6.57
CA PHE A 91 5.61 -23.07 -6.60
C PHE A 91 4.70 -24.31 -6.62
N ASP A 92 3.50 -24.20 -6.06
CA ASP A 92 2.52 -25.28 -6.13
C ASP A 92 2.02 -25.49 -7.56
N ARG A 93 1.77 -24.40 -8.29
CA ARG A 93 1.32 -24.46 -9.69
C ARG A 93 2.45 -24.68 -10.70
N HIS A 94 3.66 -24.24 -10.36
CA HIS A 94 4.84 -24.29 -11.21
C HIS A 94 6.02 -24.92 -10.46
N ALA A 95 5.90 -26.21 -10.20
CA ALA A 95 6.86 -26.96 -9.37
C ALA A 95 8.30 -26.88 -9.86
N ASN A 96 8.51 -26.77 -11.17
CA ASN A 96 9.85 -26.65 -11.77
C ASN A 96 10.60 -25.41 -11.31
N LEU A 97 9.92 -24.36 -10.90
CA LEU A 97 10.55 -23.14 -10.43
C LEU A 97 11.21 -23.27 -9.06
N LYS A 98 10.75 -24.24 -8.24
CA LYS A 98 11.39 -24.54 -6.95
C LYS A 98 12.87 -24.87 -7.10
N TYR A 99 13.20 -25.62 -8.13
CA TYR A 99 14.58 -26.06 -8.37
C TYR A 99 15.48 -24.90 -8.79
N LYS A 100 14.91 -23.88 -9.42
CA LYS A 100 15.66 -22.69 -9.86
C LYS A 100 15.88 -21.68 -8.75
N TYR A 101 14.93 -21.53 -7.84
CA TYR A 101 14.94 -20.48 -6.82
C TYR A 101 15.17 -20.98 -5.40
N GLY A 102 15.37 -22.27 -5.23
CA GLY A 102 15.55 -22.88 -3.92
C GLY A 102 14.38 -22.58 -2.99
N ASN A 103 13.68 -23.59 -2.56
CA ASN A 103 12.61 -23.57 -1.57
C ASN A 103 12.06 -22.21 -1.13
N ARG A 104 10.93 -21.74 -1.57
CA ARG A 104 10.14 -20.63 -1.02
C ARG A 104 10.59 -19.21 -1.37
N ASN A 105 11.73 -19.01 -2.01
CA ASN A 105 12.24 -17.68 -2.33
C ASN A 105 12.00 -17.31 -3.79
N PHE A 106 10.73 -17.14 -4.16
CA PHE A 106 10.41 -16.69 -5.52
C PHE A 106 10.77 -15.22 -5.74
N TRP A 107 10.55 -14.37 -4.72
CA TRP A 107 10.73 -12.93 -4.79
C TRP A 107 12.08 -12.47 -4.25
N CYS A 108 12.58 -11.35 -4.77
CA CYS A 108 13.71 -10.64 -4.17
C CYS A 108 13.37 -10.19 -2.75
N ARG A 109 14.38 -9.99 -1.92
CA ARG A 109 14.21 -9.27 -0.66
C ARG A 109 13.89 -7.82 -0.97
N GLY A 110 13.12 -7.21 -0.10
CA GLY A 110 12.78 -5.81 -0.22
C GLY A 110 11.71 -5.51 -1.27
N TYR A 111 11.36 -4.27 -1.33
CA TYR A 111 10.37 -3.73 -2.24
C TYR A 111 10.51 -2.21 -2.27
N PHE A 112 10.02 -1.59 -3.32
CA PHE A 112 9.87 -0.14 -3.36
C PHE A 112 8.44 0.21 -2.95
N VAL A 113 8.30 1.21 -2.10
CA VAL A 113 7.00 1.75 -1.72
C VAL A 113 7.03 3.27 -1.76
N ASP A 114 5.97 3.84 -2.31
CA ASP A 114 5.76 5.28 -2.33
C ASP A 114 4.31 5.56 -1.97
N THR A 115 4.09 6.65 -1.25
CA THR A 115 2.74 7.08 -0.88
C THR A 115 2.09 7.80 -2.05
N VAL A 116 0.81 7.51 -2.27
CA VAL A 116 -0.02 8.26 -3.20
C VAL A 116 -0.91 9.14 -2.35
N GLY A 117 -0.59 10.40 -2.31
CA GLY A 117 -1.28 11.33 -1.43
C GLY A 117 -1.91 12.48 -2.18
N LYS A 118 -2.65 13.26 -1.42
CA LYS A 118 -3.11 14.56 -1.87
C LYS A 118 -1.93 15.52 -1.91
N ASN A 119 -2.10 16.59 -2.66
CA ASN A 119 -1.19 17.72 -2.64
C ASN A 119 -0.99 18.19 -1.19
N GLU A 120 0.26 18.39 -0.79
CA GLU A 120 0.64 18.82 0.55
C GLU A 120 -0.12 20.07 1.00
N LYS A 121 -0.29 21.03 0.09
CA LYS A 121 -1.04 22.26 0.36
C LYS A 121 -2.50 21.97 0.73
N MET A 122 -3.13 21.02 0.05
CA MET A 122 -4.51 20.63 0.36
C MET A 122 -4.61 19.97 1.73
N ILE A 123 -3.62 19.18 2.12
CA ILE A 123 -3.56 18.55 3.44
C ILE A 123 -3.41 19.62 4.51
N GLN A 124 -2.52 20.59 4.30
CA GLN A 124 -2.33 21.69 5.23
C GLN A 124 -3.62 22.50 5.42
N GLU A 125 -4.33 22.79 4.34
CA GLU A 125 -5.62 23.49 4.40
C GLU A 125 -6.67 22.68 5.16
N TYR A 126 -6.73 21.38 4.92
CA TYR A 126 -7.65 20.50 5.63
C TYR A 126 -7.40 20.51 7.14
N ILE A 127 -6.15 20.38 7.55
CA ILE A 127 -5.76 20.40 8.97
C ILE A 127 -6.12 21.74 9.59
N ARG A 128 -5.88 22.83 8.89
CA ARG A 128 -6.23 24.18 9.36
C ARG A 128 -7.74 24.31 9.56
N ASN A 129 -8.55 23.85 8.61
CA ASN A 129 -10.01 23.93 8.70
C ASN A 129 -10.54 23.12 9.88
N GLN A 130 -10.02 21.92 10.11
CA GLN A 130 -10.37 21.09 11.27
C GLN A 130 -10.03 21.81 12.57
N LEU A 131 -8.86 22.43 12.64
CA LEU A 131 -8.43 23.18 13.80
C LEU A 131 -9.37 24.36 14.08
N GLU A 132 -9.77 25.11 13.05
CA GLU A 132 -10.70 26.23 13.18
C GLU A 132 -12.06 25.79 13.72
N GLU A 133 -12.58 24.66 13.25
CA GLU A 133 -13.82 24.08 13.76
C GLU A 133 -13.71 23.71 15.23
N ASP A 134 -12.61 23.04 15.61
CA ASP A 134 -12.37 22.63 16.99
C ASP A 134 -12.24 23.82 17.92
N LEU A 135 -11.50 24.85 17.50
CA LEU A 135 -11.32 26.07 18.29
C LEU A 135 -12.63 26.83 18.45
N ALA A 136 -13.46 26.86 17.42
CA ALA A 136 -14.79 27.49 17.50
C ALA A 136 -15.67 26.76 18.49
N SER A 137 -15.63 25.42 18.51
CA SER A 137 -16.37 24.59 19.47
C SER A 137 -15.90 24.84 20.91
N ASP A 138 -14.61 25.00 21.12
CA ASP A 138 -14.00 25.19 22.43
C ASP A 138 -13.97 26.66 22.88
N GLN A 139 -14.42 27.57 22.03
CA GLN A 139 -14.42 29.04 22.28
C GLN A 139 -13.01 29.58 22.53
N ILE A 140 -12.00 28.95 21.90
CA ILE A 140 -10.60 29.39 22.00
C ILE A 140 -10.24 30.26 20.79
N SER A 141 -9.53 31.35 21.02
CA SER A 141 -9.08 32.21 19.94
C SER A 141 -7.95 31.57 19.13
N LEU A 142 -8.06 31.60 17.80
CA LEU A 142 -6.99 31.13 16.89
C LEU A 142 -5.65 31.84 17.15
N LYS A 143 -5.69 33.08 17.61
CA LYS A 143 -4.49 33.86 17.92
C LYS A 143 -3.75 33.33 19.13
N GLU A 144 -4.45 32.64 20.02
CA GLU A 144 -3.90 32.13 21.27
C GLU A 144 -3.46 30.66 21.10
N TYR A 145 -3.85 30.02 19.99
CA TYR A 145 -3.48 28.64 19.76
C TYR A 145 -1.99 28.50 19.42
N MET A 146 -1.35 27.59 20.12
CA MET A 146 0.03 27.20 19.83
C MET A 146 0.05 25.72 19.42
N ASP A 147 0.66 25.44 18.27
CA ASP A 147 0.77 24.08 17.77
C ASP A 147 1.64 23.26 18.74
N PRO A 148 1.11 22.19 19.35
CA PRO A 148 1.87 21.38 20.32
C PRO A 148 3.04 20.63 19.71
N PHE A 149 3.06 20.44 18.40
CA PHE A 149 4.16 19.73 17.73
C PHE A 149 5.28 20.65 17.29
N THR A 150 4.98 21.85 16.83
CA THR A 150 5.96 22.79 16.30
C THR A 150 6.24 23.96 17.24
N GLY A 151 5.36 24.21 18.20
CA GLY A 151 5.45 25.35 19.10
C GLY A 151 5.16 26.70 18.46
N SER A 152 4.73 26.71 17.20
CA SER A 152 4.44 27.96 16.49
C SER A 152 2.99 28.40 16.71
N LYS A 153 2.83 29.73 16.82
CA LYS A 153 1.49 30.32 16.89
C LYS A 153 0.84 30.29 15.52
N LYS A 154 -0.39 29.81 15.45
CA LYS A 154 -1.21 29.91 14.24
C LYS A 154 -1.69 31.34 14.08
N LYS A 155 -1.42 31.89 12.92
CA LYS A 155 -1.91 33.23 12.57
C LYS A 155 -3.36 33.16 12.11
#